data_096f8c96cde04b36bded0d3b11bee5aa
#
_entry.id   096f8c96cde04b36bded0d3b11bee5aa
#
_cell.length_a   1.000
_cell.length_b   1.000
_cell.length_c   1.000
_cell.angle_alpha   90.00
_cell.angle_beta   90.00
_cell.angle_gamma   90.00
#
_symmetry.space_group_name_H-M   'P 1'
#
loop_
_entity.id
_entity.type
_entity.pdbx_description
1 polymer ?
#
loop_
_entity_poly.entity_id
_entity_poly.type
_entity_poly.pdbx_seq_one_letter_code
_entity_poly.pdbx_strand_id
1 'polypeptide(L)'
;EMAEAGEAGVGRMSEAVEIAAAAIDILRPPRPRPLAGKRVLITAGPTHEPIDPVRYIANRSSGKQGFAIAAAAQAAGADVTLVSGPVDLRDPAGVTVIRVESARDMLHRVEAALPADIAIFAAAVADGGSQTASTAPASTPQVQSRGARCSPSRSTA
;
A
#
# COMPACT_ATOMS: atom_id res chain seq x y z
N GLU A 1 4.83 -33.33 37.92
CA GLU A 1 5.64 -32.90 39.09
C GLU A 1 5.08 -31.59 39.60
N MET A 2 4.71 -31.56 40.88
CA MET A 2 4.18 -30.33 41.47
C MET A 2 5.33 -29.38 41.75
N ALA A 3 5.18 -28.14 41.27
CA ALA A 3 6.05 -27.05 41.67
C ALA A 3 5.93 -26.85 43.20
N GLU A 4 7.05 -26.58 43.87
CA GLU A 4 7.07 -26.33 45.29
C GLU A 4 6.23 -25.12 45.70
N ALA A 5 5.59 -25.20 46.86
CA ALA A 5 4.70 -24.16 47.37
C ALA A 5 5.46 -22.84 47.56
N GLY A 6 5.29 -21.87 46.65
CA GLY A 6 5.91 -20.53 46.67
C GLY A 6 6.35 -20.03 45.29
N GLU A 7 6.43 -20.88 44.29
CA GLU A 7 6.74 -20.48 42.91
C GLU A 7 5.44 -20.30 42.09
N ALA A 8 4.92 -19.09 42.11
CA ALA A 8 3.85 -18.68 41.21
C ALA A 8 4.50 -18.24 39.87
N GLY A 9 4.65 -19.19 38.98
CA GLY A 9 5.14 -18.93 37.61
C GLY A 9 4.42 -19.86 36.63
N VAL A 10 4.43 -19.49 35.35
CA VAL A 10 3.98 -20.34 34.25
C VAL A 10 4.99 -21.49 34.10
N GLY A 11 4.91 -22.46 35.00
CA GLY A 11 5.87 -23.59 35.12
C GLY A 11 5.61 -24.75 34.14
N ARG A 12 4.77 -24.56 33.13
CA ARG A 12 4.52 -25.59 32.14
C ARG A 12 5.41 -25.38 30.92
N MET A 13 6.16 -26.40 30.56
CA MET A 13 6.92 -26.40 29.35
C MET A 13 5.99 -26.28 28.12
N SER A 14 6.28 -25.43 27.18
CA SER A 14 5.54 -25.30 25.93
C SER A 14 5.48 -26.63 25.19
N GLU A 15 4.43 -26.83 24.43
CA GLU A 15 4.24 -28.05 23.63
C GLU A 15 5.40 -28.19 22.61
N ALA A 16 5.81 -29.42 22.32
CA ALA A 16 6.94 -29.67 21.43
C ALA A 16 6.84 -29.01 20.06
N VAL A 17 5.60 -28.87 19.55
CA VAL A 17 5.31 -28.17 18.29
C VAL A 17 5.60 -26.67 18.39
N GLU A 18 5.29 -26.04 19.52
CA GLU A 18 5.55 -24.61 19.76
C GLU A 18 7.05 -24.35 19.90
N ILE A 19 7.77 -25.23 20.61
CA ILE A 19 9.23 -25.15 20.74
C ILE A 19 9.88 -25.32 19.37
N ALA A 20 9.44 -26.31 18.58
CA ALA A 20 9.95 -26.54 17.23
C ALA A 20 9.69 -25.33 16.30
N ALA A 21 8.48 -24.75 16.37
CA ALA A 21 8.14 -23.56 15.58
C ALA A 21 9.02 -22.35 15.96
N ALA A 22 9.22 -22.11 17.26
CA ALA A 22 10.09 -21.06 17.75
C ALA A 22 11.55 -21.26 17.33
N ALA A 23 12.07 -22.50 17.40
CA ALA A 23 13.41 -22.84 16.95
C ALA A 23 13.59 -22.62 15.42
N ILE A 24 12.59 -23.02 14.61
CA ILE A 24 12.59 -22.78 13.18
C ILE A 24 12.59 -21.28 12.88
N ASP A 25 11.84 -20.47 13.61
CA ASP A 25 11.80 -19.01 13.42
C ASP A 25 13.15 -18.34 13.77
N ILE A 26 13.83 -18.82 14.80
CA ILE A 26 15.16 -18.32 15.18
C ILE A 26 16.22 -18.70 14.13
N LEU A 27 16.12 -19.91 13.58
CA LEU A 27 17.05 -20.43 12.56
C LEU A 27 16.76 -19.89 11.16
N ARG A 28 15.61 -19.25 10.97
CA ARG A 28 15.26 -18.66 9.67
C ARG A 28 16.19 -17.50 9.35
N PRO A 29 16.84 -17.48 8.18
CA PRO A 29 17.68 -16.36 7.80
C PRO A 29 16.89 -15.05 7.83
N PRO A 30 17.50 -13.92 8.18
CA PRO A 30 16.86 -12.62 8.18
C PRO A 30 16.17 -12.38 6.83
N ARG A 31 14.89 -12.03 6.84
CA ARG A 31 14.18 -11.70 5.60
C ARG A 31 14.88 -10.54 4.92
N PRO A 32 15.16 -10.62 3.61
CA PRO A 32 15.68 -9.49 2.88
C PRO A 32 14.77 -8.25 3.11
N ARG A 33 15.38 -7.11 3.40
CA ARG A 33 14.67 -5.84 3.58
C ARG A 33 15.01 -4.88 2.43
N PRO A 34 14.57 -5.19 1.19
CA PRO A 34 14.93 -4.41 0.00
C PRO A 34 14.38 -3.00 0.03
N LEU A 35 13.37 -2.73 0.86
CA LEU A 35 12.76 -1.41 1.02
C LEU A 35 13.20 -0.70 2.32
N ALA A 36 14.26 -1.15 2.98
CA ALA A 36 14.75 -0.51 4.19
C ALA A 36 15.08 0.96 3.94
N GLY A 37 14.53 1.85 4.81
CA GLY A 37 14.70 3.30 4.70
C GLY A 37 13.91 3.96 3.57
N LYS A 38 13.07 3.22 2.84
CA LYS A 38 12.16 3.77 1.83
C LYS A 38 10.82 4.14 2.44
N ARG A 39 10.29 5.31 2.07
CA ARG A 39 8.94 5.74 2.43
C ARG A 39 7.98 5.32 1.32
N VAL A 40 6.96 4.56 1.69
CA VAL A 40 5.95 4.03 0.77
C VAL A 40 4.58 4.56 1.16
N LEU A 41 3.94 5.25 0.22
CA LEU A 41 2.58 5.77 0.37
C LEU A 41 1.62 4.90 -0.42
N ILE A 42 0.54 4.46 0.22
CA ILE A 42 -0.45 3.57 -0.40
C ILE A 42 -1.85 4.13 -0.17
N THR A 43 -2.70 4.10 -1.19
CA THR A 43 -4.13 4.35 -1.01
C THR A 43 -4.91 3.04 -1.12
N ALA A 44 -5.98 2.88 -0.33
CA ALA A 44 -6.80 1.67 -0.32
C ALA A 44 -8.28 1.96 0.00
N GLY A 45 -9.13 1.00 -0.31
CA GLY A 45 -10.55 1.06 0.01
C GLY A 45 -11.35 1.94 -0.95
N PRO A 46 -12.67 2.04 -0.72
CA PRO A 46 -13.54 2.94 -1.46
C PRO A 46 -13.46 4.36 -0.90
N THR A 47 -13.96 5.34 -1.67
CA THR A 47 -14.38 6.64 -1.11
C THR A 47 -15.90 6.72 -1.09
N HIS A 48 -16.44 7.48 -0.14
CA HIS A 48 -17.86 7.78 -0.02
C HIS A 48 -18.06 9.25 -0.41
N GLU A 49 -18.79 9.47 -1.50
CA GLU A 49 -19.09 10.83 -1.96
C GLU A 49 -20.52 11.20 -1.56
N PRO A 50 -20.71 12.14 -0.62
CA PRO A 50 -22.05 12.48 -0.14
C PRO A 50 -22.87 13.13 -1.25
N ILE A 51 -24.11 12.67 -1.43
CA ILE A 51 -25.13 13.30 -2.26
C ILE A 51 -25.95 14.27 -1.41
N ASP A 52 -26.34 13.83 -0.23
CA ASP A 52 -27.08 14.57 0.77
C ASP A 52 -26.71 14.04 2.19
N PRO A 53 -27.28 14.58 3.28
CA PRO A 53 -26.94 14.13 4.63
C PRO A 53 -27.23 12.64 4.93
N VAL A 54 -27.94 11.94 4.05
CA VAL A 54 -28.39 10.56 4.27
C VAL A 54 -27.79 9.59 3.26
N ARG A 55 -27.46 10.05 2.06
CA ARG A 55 -27.04 9.19 0.93
C ARG A 55 -25.66 9.56 0.41
N TYR A 56 -24.92 8.55 0.00
CA TYR A 56 -23.60 8.71 -0.64
C TYR A 56 -23.47 7.72 -1.82
N ILE A 57 -22.56 8.05 -2.73
CA ILE A 57 -22.08 7.15 -3.77
C ILE A 57 -20.77 6.54 -3.30
N ALA A 58 -20.60 5.24 -3.49
CA ALA A 58 -19.35 4.55 -3.18
C ALA A 58 -19.11 3.38 -4.14
N ASN A 59 -17.86 3.09 -4.41
CA ASN A 59 -17.46 1.89 -5.11
C ASN A 59 -17.45 0.67 -4.17
N ARG A 60 -17.76 -0.51 -4.71
CA ARG A 60 -17.65 -1.78 -3.98
C ARG A 60 -16.18 -2.22 -3.92
N SER A 61 -15.41 -1.65 -3.01
CA SER A 61 -14.03 -2.04 -2.77
C SER A 61 -13.86 -2.53 -1.34
N SER A 62 -13.24 -3.69 -1.18
CA SER A 62 -12.92 -4.24 0.16
C SER A 62 -11.62 -3.69 0.75
N GLY A 63 -10.80 -2.98 -0.01
CA GLY A 63 -9.49 -2.51 0.43
C GLY A 63 -8.42 -3.58 0.60
N LYS A 64 -8.76 -4.86 0.51
CA LYS A 64 -7.85 -6.00 0.82
C LYS A 64 -6.52 -5.92 0.08
N GLN A 65 -6.55 -5.51 -1.19
CA GLN A 65 -5.33 -5.41 -2.01
C GLN A 65 -4.35 -4.38 -1.44
N GLY A 66 -4.79 -3.16 -1.18
CA GLY A 66 -3.93 -2.10 -0.62
C GLY A 66 -3.40 -2.46 0.77
N PHE A 67 -4.23 -3.08 1.62
CA PHE A 67 -3.80 -3.56 2.94
C PHE A 67 -2.75 -4.67 2.86
N ALA A 68 -2.90 -5.61 1.92
CA ALA A 68 -1.92 -6.67 1.69
C ALA A 68 -0.59 -6.11 1.16
N ILE A 69 -0.64 -5.13 0.25
CA ILE A 69 0.55 -4.44 -0.27
C ILE A 69 1.25 -3.68 0.86
N ALA A 70 0.49 -2.98 1.73
CA ALA A 70 1.05 -2.26 2.86
C ALA A 70 1.77 -3.20 3.85
N ALA A 71 1.15 -4.34 4.17
CA ALA A 71 1.78 -5.36 5.01
C ALA A 71 3.06 -5.93 4.38
N ALA A 72 3.04 -6.19 3.07
CA ALA A 72 4.20 -6.71 2.36
C ALA A 72 5.34 -5.68 2.27
N ALA A 73 5.03 -4.42 2.00
CA ALA A 73 6.01 -3.33 1.97
C ALA A 73 6.67 -3.12 3.34
N GLN A 74 5.88 -3.14 4.40
CA GLN A 74 6.38 -3.08 5.78
C GLN A 74 7.28 -4.27 6.11
N ALA A 75 6.88 -5.49 5.75
CA ALA A 75 7.70 -6.69 5.93
C ALA A 75 9.02 -6.64 5.13
N ALA A 76 9.04 -5.93 4.01
CA ALA A 76 10.24 -5.63 3.22
C ALA A 76 11.10 -4.49 3.82
N GLY A 77 10.68 -3.90 4.95
CA GLY A 77 11.43 -2.91 5.71
C GLY A 77 11.12 -1.45 5.39
N ALA A 78 10.08 -1.17 4.61
CA ALA A 78 9.65 0.19 4.32
C ALA A 78 8.98 0.87 5.52
N ASP A 79 9.07 2.21 5.55
CA ASP A 79 8.19 3.07 6.34
C ASP A 79 6.91 3.31 5.52
N VAL A 80 5.79 2.75 5.96
CA VAL A 80 4.57 2.69 5.18
C VAL A 80 3.49 3.58 5.76
N THR A 81 2.97 4.49 4.92
CA THR A 81 1.75 5.26 5.18
C THR A 81 0.63 4.75 4.28
N LEU A 82 -0.45 4.26 4.89
CA LEU A 82 -1.65 3.78 4.21
C LEU A 82 -2.80 4.76 4.41
N VAL A 83 -3.23 5.43 3.34
CA VAL A 83 -4.45 6.27 3.34
C VAL A 83 -5.62 5.39 2.90
N SER A 84 -6.55 5.14 3.81
CA SER A 84 -7.65 4.19 3.57
C SER A 84 -9.01 4.84 3.67
N GLY A 85 -9.82 4.64 2.66
CA GLY A 85 -11.26 4.84 2.76
C GLY A 85 -11.93 3.86 3.73
N PRO A 86 -13.26 3.95 3.90
CA PRO A 86 -14.01 3.13 4.86
C PRO A 86 -13.95 1.64 4.49
N VAL A 87 -13.30 0.84 5.34
CA VAL A 87 -13.22 -0.62 5.21
C VAL A 87 -13.23 -1.26 6.60
N ASP A 88 -13.79 -2.46 6.68
CA ASP A 88 -13.78 -3.27 7.89
C ASP A 88 -12.59 -4.26 7.84
N LEU A 89 -11.38 -3.69 7.91
CA LEU A 89 -10.14 -4.46 7.95
C LEU A 89 -9.31 -4.03 9.16
N ARG A 90 -8.62 -5.01 9.77
CA ARG A 90 -7.64 -4.75 10.83
C ARG A 90 -6.41 -4.06 10.24
N ASP A 91 -5.90 -3.06 10.94
CA ASP A 91 -4.71 -2.34 10.52
C ASP A 91 -3.49 -3.28 10.52
N PRO A 92 -2.67 -3.25 9.45
CA PRO A 92 -1.46 -4.04 9.39
C PRO A 92 -0.44 -3.57 10.44
N ALA A 93 0.21 -4.51 11.10
CA ALA A 93 1.21 -4.18 12.12
C ALA A 93 2.37 -3.37 11.54
N GLY A 94 2.78 -2.30 12.22
CA GLY A 94 3.90 -1.46 11.81
C GLY A 94 3.62 -0.53 10.62
N VAL A 95 2.36 -0.36 10.23
CA VAL A 95 1.92 0.56 9.17
C VAL A 95 1.19 1.75 9.79
N THR A 96 1.52 2.96 9.37
CA THR A 96 0.77 4.16 9.74
C THR A 96 -0.50 4.24 8.89
N VAL A 97 -1.67 4.04 9.50
CA VAL A 97 -2.95 4.06 8.79
C VAL A 97 -3.68 5.37 9.04
N ILE A 98 -4.04 6.07 7.95
CA ILE A 98 -4.83 7.30 7.98
C ILE A 98 -6.20 7.01 7.37
N ARG A 99 -7.26 7.12 8.16
CA ARG A 99 -8.63 6.91 7.70
C ARG A 99 -9.19 8.18 7.10
N VAL A 100 -9.86 8.04 5.96
CA VAL A 100 -10.54 9.12 5.23
C VAL A 100 -11.90 8.64 4.76
N GLU A 101 -12.77 9.55 4.37
CA GLU A 101 -14.10 9.19 3.90
C GLU A 101 -14.27 9.53 2.42
N SER A 102 -13.96 10.77 2.02
CA SER A 102 -14.15 11.25 0.65
C SER A 102 -12.86 11.19 -0.19
N ALA A 103 -13.02 11.28 -1.50
CA ALA A 103 -11.90 11.42 -2.44
C ALA A 103 -11.07 12.68 -2.16
N ARG A 104 -11.73 13.77 -1.78
CA ARG A 104 -11.06 15.04 -1.42
C ARG A 104 -10.19 14.88 -0.17
N ASP A 105 -10.71 14.21 0.85
CA ASP A 105 -9.93 13.93 2.06
C ASP A 105 -8.75 13.03 1.75
N MET A 106 -8.96 12.02 0.90
CA MET A 106 -7.89 11.12 0.45
C MET A 106 -6.79 11.90 -0.25
N LEU A 107 -7.14 12.77 -1.21
CA LEU A 107 -6.18 13.62 -1.91
C LEU A 107 -5.38 14.49 -0.94
N HIS A 108 -6.06 15.20 -0.04
CA HIS A 108 -5.42 16.07 0.95
C HIS A 108 -4.44 15.29 1.86
N ARG A 109 -4.80 14.06 2.28
CA ARG A 109 -3.91 13.22 3.09
C ARG A 109 -2.74 12.66 2.30
N VAL A 110 -2.94 12.32 1.03
CA VAL A 110 -1.88 11.90 0.11
C VAL A 110 -0.88 13.04 -0.07
N GLU A 111 -1.34 14.25 -0.37
CA GLU A 111 -0.47 15.42 -0.52
C GLU A 111 0.33 15.74 0.75
N ALA A 112 -0.31 15.65 1.91
CA ALA A 112 0.34 15.87 3.20
C ALA A 112 1.38 14.78 3.57
N ALA A 113 1.24 13.57 3.00
CA ALA A 113 2.17 12.46 3.22
C ALA A 113 3.37 12.46 2.25
N LEU A 114 3.39 13.36 1.29
CA LEU A 114 4.54 13.54 0.39
C LEU A 114 5.66 14.35 1.09
N PRO A 115 6.92 14.16 0.68
CA PRO A 115 7.42 13.30 -0.39
C PRO A 115 7.54 11.83 0.05
N ALA A 116 7.25 10.90 -0.86
CA ALA A 116 7.43 9.47 -0.70
C ALA A 116 8.36 8.93 -1.80
N ASP A 117 9.10 7.85 -1.51
CA ASP A 117 9.96 7.21 -2.51
C ASP A 117 9.15 6.38 -3.51
N ILE A 118 8.04 5.80 -3.02
CA ILE A 118 7.13 4.96 -3.81
C ILE A 118 5.70 5.33 -3.44
N ALA A 119 4.84 5.51 -4.45
CA ALA A 119 3.41 5.71 -4.25
C ALA A 119 2.62 4.65 -5.03
N ILE A 120 1.66 4.00 -4.36
CA ILE A 120 0.82 2.94 -4.92
C ILE A 120 -0.65 3.30 -4.71
N PHE A 121 -1.38 3.53 -5.79
CA PHE A 121 -2.77 3.92 -5.74
C PHE A 121 -3.67 2.71 -6.01
N ALA A 122 -4.23 2.12 -4.94
CA ALA A 122 -5.11 0.96 -5.00
C ALA A 122 -6.52 1.25 -4.45
N ALA A 123 -6.83 2.52 -4.19
CA ALA A 123 -8.17 2.95 -3.79
C ALA A 123 -9.14 2.94 -4.97
N ALA A 124 -10.40 2.67 -4.69
CA ALA A 124 -11.50 2.81 -5.63
C ALA A 124 -12.24 4.12 -5.35
N VAL A 125 -11.81 5.17 -6.04
CA VAL A 125 -12.40 6.50 -5.89
C VAL A 125 -13.71 6.57 -6.67
N ALA A 126 -14.79 7.07 -6.03
CA ALA A 126 -16.06 7.27 -6.69
C ALA A 126 -16.10 8.64 -7.39
N ASP A 127 -16.54 8.67 -8.65
CA ASP A 127 -16.67 9.90 -9.44
C ASP A 127 -18.00 10.61 -9.11
N GLY A 128 -18.13 11.12 -7.90
CA GLY A 128 -19.32 11.84 -7.41
C GLY A 128 -19.17 13.36 -7.30
N GLY A 129 -17.98 13.88 -7.51
CA GLY A 129 -17.72 15.31 -7.46
C GLY A 129 -18.05 16.00 -8.79
N SER A 130 -18.85 17.08 -8.75
CA SER A 130 -18.99 18.00 -9.88
C SER A 130 -17.60 18.45 -10.32
N GLN A 131 -17.15 17.93 -11.45
CA GLN A 131 -15.97 18.42 -12.13
C GLN A 131 -16.23 19.84 -12.59
N THR A 132 -15.81 20.84 -11.84
CA THR A 132 -15.44 22.09 -12.49
C THR A 132 -14.24 21.74 -13.35
N ALA A 133 -14.50 21.56 -14.64
CA ALA A 133 -13.51 21.26 -15.63
C ALA A 133 -12.44 22.37 -15.61
N SER A 134 -11.34 22.11 -14.93
CA SER A 134 -10.09 22.83 -15.16
C SER A 134 -9.54 22.29 -16.48
N THR A 135 -9.81 23.02 -17.56
CA THR A 135 -9.27 22.77 -18.89
C THR A 135 -7.78 23.10 -18.85
N ALA A 136 -6.98 22.14 -18.41
CA ALA A 136 -5.55 22.16 -18.71
C ALA A 136 -5.36 21.33 -19.99
N PRO A 137 -4.77 21.88 -21.07
CA PRO A 137 -4.52 21.11 -22.27
C PRO A 137 -3.50 20.01 -21.96
N ALA A 138 -3.90 18.76 -22.19
CA ALA A 138 -2.99 17.64 -22.18
C ALA A 138 -1.92 17.84 -23.26
N SER A 139 -0.74 18.25 -22.88
CA SER A 139 0.42 18.19 -23.75
C SER A 139 0.87 16.73 -23.86
N THR A 140 0.36 16.04 -24.85
CA THR A 140 0.85 14.73 -25.26
C THR A 140 2.29 14.89 -25.76
N PRO A 141 3.29 14.23 -25.18
CA PRO A 141 4.62 14.22 -25.79
C PRO A 141 4.55 13.41 -27.07
N GLN A 142 4.67 14.10 -28.22
CA GLN A 142 4.88 13.44 -29.51
C GLN A 142 6.24 12.74 -29.48
N VAL A 143 6.19 11.42 -29.51
CA VAL A 143 7.37 10.60 -29.81
C VAL A 143 7.69 10.78 -31.29
N GLN A 144 8.65 11.65 -31.61
CA GLN A 144 9.20 11.75 -32.95
C GLN A 144 10.08 10.52 -33.19
N SER A 145 9.57 9.58 -33.97
CA SER A 145 10.38 8.51 -34.54
C SER A 145 11.32 9.12 -35.60
N ARG A 146 12.60 9.27 -35.23
CA ARG A 146 13.65 9.56 -36.22
C ARG A 146 13.80 8.36 -37.14
N GLY A 147 13.20 8.44 -38.31
CA GLY A 147 13.42 7.50 -39.41
C GLY A 147 14.89 7.49 -39.82
N ALA A 148 15.55 6.38 -39.58
CA ALA A 148 16.87 6.11 -40.17
C ALA A 148 16.67 5.94 -41.66
N ARG A 149 17.20 6.91 -42.43
CA ARG A 149 17.33 6.79 -43.89
C ARG A 149 18.44 5.79 -44.19
N CYS A 150 18.07 4.65 -44.67
CA CYS A 150 18.99 3.71 -45.28
C CYS A 150 19.32 4.23 -46.67
N SER A 151 20.58 4.63 -46.90
CA SER A 151 21.07 4.97 -48.23
C SER A 151 21.54 3.69 -48.94
N PRO A 152 21.11 3.41 -50.19
CA PRO A 152 21.64 2.29 -50.93
C PRO A 152 23.00 2.62 -51.51
N SER A 153 24.02 1.83 -51.17
CA SER A 153 25.33 1.87 -51.82
C SER A 153 25.19 1.36 -53.24
N ARG A 154 25.53 2.23 -54.23
CA ARG A 154 25.72 1.81 -55.62
C ARG A 154 27.05 1.08 -55.71
N SER A 155 26.99 -0.17 -56.19
CA SER A 155 28.12 -0.89 -56.70
C SER A 155 28.29 -0.58 -58.20
N THR A 156 29.45 -0.09 -58.60
CA THR A 156 29.87 0.05 -59.99
C THR A 156 31.00 -0.92 -60.28
N ALA A 157 30.82 -1.61 -61.40
CA ALA A 157 31.75 -2.40 -62.21
C ALA A 157 32.37 -3.64 -61.61
#